data_49041970f30a87504c890f835cface04
#
_entry.id   49041970f30a87504c890f835cface04
#
_cell.length_a   1.000
_cell.length_b   1.000
_cell.length_c   1.000
_cell.angle_alpha   90.00
_cell.angle_beta   90.00
_cell.angle_gamma   90.00
#
_symmetry.space_group_name_H-M   'P 1'
#
loop_
_entity.id
_entity.type
_entity.pdbx_description
1 polymer ?
#
loop_
_entity_poly.entity_id
_entity_poly.type
_entity_poly.pdbx_seq_one_letter_code
_entity_poly.pdbx_strand_id
1 'polypeptide(L)'
;RLRLINAATNRIFPLKLSGVDGKIVALDGMALDTPRDFEDIFIAPAQRVDLIVDVSDKLIIDQLLRDGFFRLGELPIEGENLQRKVSPIDALPKSSKPKPSSPNRELELVMMGGAMGGAHGGDNIWSLNNVSDMPAQPWEKFDKNETVKIKLVNQTAFPHAMHLHGHHFYELKDNGEVGDFRDTTLIGARASQDILCCFDNPGTWMLQ
;
A
#
# COMPACT_ATOMS: atom_id res chain seq x y z
N ARG A 1 17.89 -9.57 2.09
CA ARG A 1 16.57 -8.97 2.19
C ARG A 1 16.67 -7.46 2.03
N LEU A 2 15.93 -6.89 1.12
CA LEU A 2 15.77 -5.45 0.94
C LEU A 2 14.37 -5.06 1.42
N ARG A 3 14.27 -4.04 2.27
CA ARG A 3 13.00 -3.47 2.70
C ARG A 3 12.95 -2.01 2.26
N LEU A 4 12.01 -1.68 1.42
CA LEU A 4 11.71 -0.32 0.99
C LEU A 4 10.53 0.22 1.82
N ILE A 5 10.70 1.42 2.37
CA ILE A 5 9.69 2.08 3.22
C ILE A 5 9.52 3.50 2.70
N ASN A 6 8.31 3.86 2.32
CA ASN A 6 8.01 5.24 1.97
C ASN A 6 7.50 6.01 3.20
N ALA A 7 8.37 6.82 3.77
CA ALA A 7 8.08 7.68 4.92
C ALA A 7 7.74 9.14 4.53
N ALA A 8 7.54 9.42 3.24
CA ALA A 8 7.10 10.74 2.79
C ALA A 8 5.62 10.95 3.13
N THR A 9 5.22 12.19 3.36
CA THR A 9 3.85 12.55 3.72
C THR A 9 2.88 12.44 2.55
N ASN A 10 3.34 12.72 1.32
CA ASN A 10 2.43 12.78 0.16
C ASN A 10 3.07 12.35 -1.18
N ARG A 11 4.34 11.87 -1.16
CA ARG A 11 5.04 11.53 -2.39
C ARG A 11 4.97 10.05 -2.70
N ILE A 12 4.48 9.72 -3.88
CA ILE A 12 4.57 8.38 -4.45
C ILE A 12 5.92 8.25 -5.16
N PHE A 13 6.64 7.16 -4.91
CA PHE A 13 7.91 6.87 -5.57
C PHE A 13 7.73 5.73 -6.57
N PRO A 14 7.74 6.00 -7.87
CA PRO A 14 8.01 4.98 -8.87
C PRO A 14 9.52 4.69 -8.86
N LEU A 15 9.89 3.47 -8.45
CA LEU A 15 11.28 3.07 -8.27
C LEU A 15 11.67 1.99 -9.28
N LYS A 16 12.88 2.14 -9.81
CA LYS A 16 13.57 1.08 -10.55
C LYS A 16 14.78 0.62 -9.74
N LEU A 17 14.88 -0.69 -9.57
CA LEU A 17 16.05 -1.33 -8.97
C LEU A 17 16.89 -1.95 -10.06
N SER A 18 18.20 -1.70 -10.05
CA SER A 18 19.16 -2.28 -11.00
C SER A 18 20.31 -2.95 -10.27
N GLY A 19 20.98 -3.92 -10.92
CA GLY A 19 22.05 -4.71 -10.33
C GLY A 19 21.59 -5.77 -9.35
N VAL A 20 20.30 -6.10 -9.37
CA VAL A 20 19.68 -7.12 -8.50
C VAL A 20 18.73 -8.00 -9.30
N ASP A 21 18.63 -9.25 -8.88
CA ASP A 21 17.62 -10.21 -9.30
C ASP A 21 16.89 -10.72 -8.05
N GLY A 22 15.59 -10.92 -8.14
CA GLY A 22 14.83 -11.36 -6.96
C GLY A 22 13.32 -11.25 -7.10
N LYS A 23 12.62 -11.27 -5.96
CA LYS A 23 11.16 -11.23 -5.91
C LYS A 23 10.65 -10.41 -4.73
N ILE A 24 9.50 -9.78 -4.91
CA ILE A 24 8.71 -9.24 -3.80
C ILE A 24 8.12 -10.42 -3.02
N VAL A 25 8.28 -10.39 -1.71
CA VAL A 25 7.82 -11.44 -0.80
C VAL A 25 6.79 -10.97 0.22
N ALA A 26 6.72 -9.65 0.47
CA ALA A 26 5.72 -9.08 1.38
C ALA A 26 5.37 -7.64 0.99
N LEU A 27 4.13 -7.25 1.26
CA LEU A 27 3.62 -5.88 1.18
C LEU A 27 3.11 -5.45 2.55
N ASP A 28 3.49 -4.26 2.99
CA ASP A 28 3.10 -3.67 4.28
C ASP A 28 3.35 -4.59 5.50
N GLY A 29 4.41 -5.43 5.38
CA GLY A 29 4.77 -6.42 6.40
C GLY A 29 4.02 -7.74 6.29
N MET A 30 3.06 -7.87 5.38
CA MET A 30 2.26 -9.08 5.17
C MET A 30 2.81 -9.91 4.02
N ALA A 31 3.06 -11.20 4.28
CA ALA A 31 3.59 -12.13 3.31
C ALA A 31 2.65 -12.30 2.12
N LEU A 32 3.20 -12.29 0.90
CA LEU A 32 2.47 -12.67 -0.30
C LEU A 32 2.22 -14.19 -0.31
N ASP A 33 1.10 -14.61 -0.87
CA ASP A 33 0.79 -16.03 -1.08
C ASP A 33 1.84 -16.71 -1.97
N THR A 34 2.37 -15.96 -2.95
CA THR A 34 3.43 -16.38 -3.85
C THR A 34 4.38 -15.21 -4.10
N PRO A 35 5.71 -15.42 -4.03
CA PRO A 35 6.68 -14.40 -4.41
C PRO A 35 6.44 -13.90 -5.82
N ARG A 36 6.52 -12.58 -6.02
CA ARG A 36 6.15 -11.91 -7.26
C ARG A 36 7.37 -11.29 -7.92
N ASP A 37 7.49 -11.44 -9.23
CA ASP A 37 8.48 -10.70 -10.02
C ASP A 37 8.17 -9.20 -9.98
N PHE A 38 9.18 -8.38 -10.21
CA PHE A 38 9.05 -6.94 -10.26
C PHE A 38 9.86 -6.35 -11.42
N GLU A 39 9.37 -5.27 -11.97
CA GLU A 39 10.11 -4.38 -12.86
C GLU A 39 10.25 -3.03 -12.16
N ASP A 40 9.21 -2.20 -12.24
CA ASP A 40 9.11 -0.94 -11.50
C ASP A 40 8.25 -1.13 -10.24
N ILE A 41 8.69 -0.54 -9.14
CA ILE A 41 7.99 -0.64 -7.85
C ILE A 41 7.38 0.72 -7.53
N PHE A 42 6.05 0.78 -7.48
CA PHE A 42 5.35 1.96 -7.01
C PHE A 42 5.10 1.84 -5.51
N ILE A 43 5.62 2.81 -4.75
CA ILE A 43 5.49 2.82 -3.30
C ILE A 43 4.88 4.14 -2.85
N ALA A 44 3.65 4.09 -2.39
CA ALA A 44 2.90 5.24 -1.88
C ALA A 44 3.26 5.54 -0.42
N PRO A 45 2.91 6.73 0.11
CA PRO A 45 3.08 7.03 1.53
C PRO A 45 2.56 5.90 2.42
N ALA A 46 3.25 5.61 3.51
CA ALA A 46 3.04 4.53 4.46
C ALA A 46 3.20 3.10 3.92
N GLN A 47 3.33 2.89 2.62
CA GLN A 47 3.57 1.56 2.06
C GLN A 47 4.99 1.07 2.32
N ARG A 48 5.11 -0.25 2.46
CA ARG A 48 6.38 -0.99 2.61
C ARG A 48 6.39 -2.16 1.65
N VAL A 49 7.54 -2.40 1.04
CA VAL A 49 7.77 -3.55 0.14
C VAL A 49 8.99 -4.30 0.61
N ASP A 50 8.85 -5.59 0.87
CA ASP A 50 9.97 -6.48 1.18
C ASP A 50 10.32 -7.34 -0.02
N LEU A 51 11.61 -7.36 -0.35
CA LEU A 51 12.18 -8.17 -1.42
C LEU A 51 13.25 -9.11 -0.87
N ILE A 52 13.36 -10.27 -1.48
CA ILE A 52 14.55 -11.11 -1.39
C ILE A 52 15.27 -10.97 -2.73
N VAL A 53 16.52 -10.51 -2.68
CA VAL A 53 17.32 -10.22 -3.87
C VAL A 53 18.71 -10.80 -3.75
N ASP A 54 19.27 -11.22 -4.88
CA ASP A 54 20.68 -11.44 -5.08
C ASP A 54 21.26 -10.23 -5.83
N VAL A 55 22.38 -9.69 -5.32
CA VAL A 55 23.03 -8.52 -5.90
C VAL A 55 24.17 -9.01 -6.78
N SER A 56 24.11 -8.71 -8.06
CA SER A 56 25.11 -9.18 -9.05
C SER A 56 26.30 -8.24 -9.21
N ASP A 57 26.09 -6.95 -8.99
CA ASP A 57 27.11 -5.91 -9.07
C ASP A 57 26.91 -4.95 -7.89
N LYS A 58 26.24 -3.85 -8.09
CA LYS A 58 25.84 -2.91 -7.04
C LYS A 58 24.32 -2.69 -7.11
N LEU A 59 23.67 -2.57 -5.98
CA LEU A 59 22.27 -2.17 -5.97
C LEU A 59 22.17 -0.68 -6.30
N ILE A 60 21.42 -0.37 -7.33
CA ILE A 60 21.10 0.98 -7.75
C ILE A 60 19.60 1.21 -7.54
N ILE A 61 19.23 2.34 -6.93
CA ILE A 61 17.86 2.74 -6.70
C ILE A 61 17.63 4.07 -7.42
N ASP A 62 16.83 4.01 -8.47
CA ASP A 62 16.42 5.17 -9.26
C ASP A 62 14.94 5.47 -9.05
N GLN A 63 14.61 6.75 -8.86
CA GLN A 63 13.24 7.23 -8.98
C GLN A 63 12.97 7.54 -10.45
N LEU A 64 11.93 6.95 -11.01
CA LEU A 64 11.49 7.25 -12.36
C LEU A 64 10.78 8.60 -12.39
N LEU A 65 11.08 9.39 -13.41
CA LEU A 65 10.48 10.70 -13.71
C LEU A 65 9.87 10.64 -15.11
N ARG A 66 9.06 11.65 -15.45
CA ARG A 66 8.46 11.75 -16.79
C ARG A 66 9.50 11.70 -17.90
N ASP A 67 10.62 12.40 -17.72
CA ASP A 67 11.65 12.60 -18.75
C ASP A 67 13.01 12.05 -18.27
N GLY A 68 13.03 10.87 -17.64
CA GLY A 68 14.25 10.21 -17.18
C GLY A 68 14.16 9.64 -15.77
N PHE A 69 15.24 9.72 -15.02
CA PHE A 69 15.30 9.22 -13.66
C PHE A 69 16.15 10.12 -12.75
N PHE A 70 15.94 9.98 -11.46
CA PHE A 70 16.77 10.59 -10.43
C PHE A 70 17.36 9.51 -9.54
N ARG A 71 18.71 9.47 -9.44
CA ARG A 71 19.43 8.52 -8.60
C ARG A 71 19.17 8.83 -7.13
N LEU A 72 18.47 7.92 -6.44
CA LEU A 72 18.26 8.00 -4.99
C LEU A 72 19.45 7.44 -4.22
N GLY A 73 20.08 6.41 -4.73
CA GLY A 73 21.24 5.82 -4.06
C GLY A 73 21.88 4.69 -4.84
N GLU A 74 23.15 4.41 -4.45
CA GLU A 74 23.90 3.24 -4.87
C GLU A 74 24.46 2.57 -3.63
N LEU A 75 24.35 1.25 -3.56
CA LEU A 75 24.91 0.42 -2.51
C LEU A 75 25.94 -0.53 -3.15
N PRO A 76 27.24 -0.26 -3.01
CA PRO A 76 28.28 -1.12 -3.54
C PRO A 76 28.27 -2.46 -2.79
N ILE A 77 28.77 -3.51 -3.46
CA ILE A 77 29.08 -4.76 -2.80
C ILE A 77 30.40 -4.59 -2.06
N GLU A 78 30.43 -4.95 -0.79
CA GLU A 78 31.63 -5.00 0.03
C GLU A 78 31.88 -6.44 0.53
N GLY A 79 33.13 -6.84 0.62
CA GLY A 79 33.54 -8.17 1.05
C GLY A 79 33.65 -9.20 -0.07
N GLU A 80 33.78 -10.47 0.30
CA GLU A 80 33.88 -11.58 -0.63
C GLU A 80 32.51 -12.04 -1.12
N ASN A 81 32.46 -12.44 -2.41
CA ASN A 81 31.24 -13.03 -2.96
C ASN A 81 30.91 -14.35 -2.26
N LEU A 82 29.68 -14.44 -1.76
CA LEU A 82 29.20 -15.70 -1.21
C LEU A 82 29.06 -16.74 -2.34
N GLN A 83 29.94 -17.75 -2.31
CA GLN A 83 29.89 -18.90 -3.21
C GLN A 83 28.73 -19.81 -2.77
N ARG A 84 27.50 -19.41 -3.03
CA ARG A 84 26.34 -20.23 -2.72
C ARG A 84 25.54 -20.57 -3.98
N LYS A 85 24.93 -21.74 -3.97
CA LYS A 85 23.93 -22.09 -4.98
C LYS A 85 22.72 -21.18 -4.79
N VAL A 86 22.31 -20.47 -5.83
CA VAL A 86 21.07 -19.71 -5.83
C VAL A 86 19.92 -20.68 -5.64
N SER A 87 19.16 -20.49 -4.58
CA SER A 87 17.95 -21.28 -4.30
C SER A 87 16.71 -20.51 -4.79
N PRO A 88 15.65 -21.21 -5.19
CA PRO A 88 14.39 -20.54 -5.44
C PRO A 88 13.95 -19.71 -4.22
N ILE A 89 13.33 -18.58 -4.47
CA ILE A 89 12.78 -17.72 -3.41
C ILE A 89 11.42 -18.28 -3.04
N ASP A 90 11.34 -18.87 -1.86
CA ASP A 90 10.12 -19.44 -1.33
C ASP A 90 9.20 -18.35 -0.71
N ALA A 91 7.91 -18.66 -0.66
CA ALA A 91 6.95 -17.81 0.05
C ALA A 91 7.28 -17.76 1.55
N LEU A 92 7.10 -16.60 2.14
CA LEU A 92 7.21 -16.43 3.59
C LEU A 92 6.04 -17.14 4.30
N PRO A 93 6.19 -17.47 5.60
CA PRO A 93 5.07 -17.99 6.39
C PRO A 93 3.85 -17.08 6.29
N LYS A 94 2.70 -17.65 5.97
CA LYS A 94 1.46 -16.91 5.81
C LYS A 94 0.96 -16.38 7.15
N SER A 95 0.18 -15.29 7.10
CA SER A 95 -0.60 -14.85 8.25
C SER A 95 -1.53 -15.96 8.73
N SER A 96 -1.64 -16.12 10.05
CA SER A 96 -2.60 -17.07 10.67
C SER A 96 -4.05 -16.59 10.57
N LYS A 97 -4.28 -15.33 10.14
CA LYS A 97 -5.63 -14.79 9.98
C LYS A 97 -6.30 -15.41 8.75
N PRO A 98 -7.49 -16.00 8.89
CA PRO A 98 -8.22 -16.55 7.76
C PRO A 98 -8.65 -15.43 6.80
N LYS A 99 -8.70 -15.75 5.51
CA LYS A 99 -9.32 -14.85 4.54
C LYS A 99 -10.81 -14.77 4.83
N PRO A 100 -11.39 -13.59 5.05
CA PRO A 100 -12.83 -13.47 5.26
C PRO A 100 -13.60 -13.87 4.00
N SER A 101 -14.70 -14.58 4.17
CA SER A 101 -15.48 -15.13 3.06
C SER A 101 -16.54 -14.17 2.52
N SER A 102 -17.20 -13.44 3.40
CA SER A 102 -18.28 -12.50 3.03
C SER A 102 -18.32 -11.34 4.01
N PRO A 103 -18.63 -10.13 3.54
CA PRO A 103 -18.81 -8.99 4.43
C PRO A 103 -20.17 -9.08 5.15
N ASN A 104 -20.17 -8.65 6.42
CA ASN A 104 -21.39 -8.43 7.19
C ASN A 104 -22.08 -7.14 6.76
N ARG A 105 -21.29 -6.18 6.28
CA ARG A 105 -21.73 -4.83 5.93
C ARG A 105 -20.87 -4.26 4.80
N GLU A 106 -21.47 -3.39 3.99
CA GLU A 106 -20.78 -2.64 2.94
C GLU A 106 -20.91 -1.14 3.19
N LEU A 107 -19.82 -0.42 3.03
CA LEU A 107 -19.71 1.02 3.23
C LEU A 107 -19.02 1.67 2.04
N GLU A 108 -19.23 2.98 1.89
CA GLU A 108 -18.53 3.80 0.91
C GLU A 108 -17.85 4.99 1.60
N LEU A 109 -16.57 5.21 1.30
CA LEU A 109 -15.82 6.38 1.72
C LEU A 109 -15.35 7.14 0.48
N VAL A 110 -15.81 8.39 0.36
CA VAL A 110 -15.53 9.24 -0.79
C VAL A 110 -14.49 10.29 -0.43
N MET A 111 -13.37 10.27 -1.14
CA MET A 111 -12.34 11.31 -1.09
C MET A 111 -12.68 12.41 -2.07
N MET A 112 -12.77 13.64 -1.58
CA MET A 112 -13.19 14.81 -2.35
C MET A 112 -12.24 16.00 -2.12
N GLY A 113 -12.29 16.98 -3.02
CA GLY A 113 -11.54 18.23 -2.89
C GLY A 113 -10.31 18.29 -3.79
N GLY A 114 -9.35 19.10 -3.40
CA GLY A 114 -8.13 19.43 -4.15
C GLY A 114 -8.15 20.85 -4.73
N ALA A 115 -6.96 21.47 -4.83
CA ALA A 115 -6.79 22.88 -5.21
C ALA A 115 -7.31 23.24 -6.62
N MET A 116 -7.63 22.27 -7.46
CA MET A 116 -7.96 22.44 -8.88
C MET A 116 -9.41 22.10 -9.27
N GLY A 117 -10.32 21.84 -8.34
CA GLY A 117 -11.64 21.40 -8.81
C GLY A 117 -12.77 21.31 -7.79
N GLY A 118 -12.61 21.85 -6.61
CA GLY A 118 -13.68 21.83 -5.62
C GLY A 118 -14.44 23.15 -5.53
N ALA A 119 -15.79 23.11 -5.55
CA ALA A 119 -16.67 24.23 -5.26
C ALA A 119 -16.58 24.67 -3.77
N HIS A 120 -15.61 24.21 -3.02
CA HIS A 120 -15.38 24.52 -1.62
C HIS A 120 -14.27 25.57 -1.51
N GLY A 121 -14.66 26.83 -1.69
CA GLY A 121 -13.83 27.98 -1.36
C GLY A 121 -13.69 28.10 0.17
N GLY A 122 -12.68 27.46 0.75
CA GLY A 122 -12.33 27.50 2.16
C GLY A 122 -10.94 26.94 2.40
N ASP A 123 -10.42 27.06 3.61
CA ASP A 123 -9.09 26.60 4.01
C ASP A 123 -8.94 25.05 3.96
N ASN A 124 -10.04 24.33 3.83
CA ASN A 124 -10.10 22.86 3.81
C ASN A 124 -10.03 22.35 2.37
N ILE A 125 -8.83 21.90 1.97
CA ILE A 125 -8.56 21.46 0.59
C ILE A 125 -9.12 20.04 0.34
N TRP A 126 -9.12 19.17 1.33
CA TRP A 126 -9.49 17.75 1.23
C TRP A 126 -10.61 17.38 2.20
N SER A 127 -11.47 16.46 1.80
CA SER A 127 -12.51 15.91 2.67
C SER A 127 -12.74 14.42 2.43
N LEU A 128 -13.16 13.72 3.48
CA LEU A 128 -13.65 12.35 3.45
C LEU A 128 -15.15 12.38 3.79
N ASN A 129 -16.01 11.93 2.88
CA ASN A 129 -17.48 12.03 3.04
C ASN A 129 -17.95 13.45 3.46
N ASN A 130 -17.38 14.50 2.84
CA ASN A 130 -17.62 15.93 3.15
C ASN A 130 -17.13 16.39 4.55
N VAL A 131 -16.34 15.60 5.26
CA VAL A 131 -15.72 15.99 6.53
C VAL A 131 -14.22 16.30 6.25
N SER A 132 -13.81 17.53 6.56
CA SER A 132 -12.43 18.01 6.30
C SER A 132 -11.56 18.05 7.54
N ASP A 133 -12.14 18.12 8.71
CA ASP A 133 -11.44 18.15 10.00
C ASP A 133 -11.57 16.81 10.72
N MET A 134 -10.77 16.62 11.78
CA MET A 134 -10.92 15.47 12.65
C MET A 134 -12.31 15.49 13.31
N PRO A 135 -13.18 14.53 13.02
CA PRO A 135 -14.52 14.51 13.57
C PRO A 135 -14.52 14.23 15.08
N ALA A 136 -15.42 14.85 15.83
CA ALA A 136 -15.58 14.60 17.26
C ALA A 136 -16.12 13.19 17.58
N GLN A 137 -16.75 12.54 16.61
CA GLN A 137 -17.26 11.17 16.70
C GLN A 137 -16.65 10.33 15.57
N PRO A 138 -16.41 9.04 15.79
CA PRO A 138 -15.95 8.16 14.71
C PRO A 138 -16.97 8.11 13.58
N TRP A 139 -16.48 7.99 12.36
CA TRP A 139 -17.32 7.82 11.17
C TRP A 139 -18.23 6.59 11.29
N GLU A 140 -17.67 5.47 11.77
CA GLU A 140 -18.40 4.23 11.94
C GLU A 140 -17.99 3.49 13.22
N LYS A 141 -18.88 2.62 13.68
CA LYS A 141 -18.62 1.69 14.79
C LYS A 141 -18.85 0.27 14.31
N PHE A 142 -17.93 -0.60 14.68
CA PHE A 142 -17.91 -2.00 14.29
C PHE A 142 -17.90 -2.90 15.51
N ASP A 143 -18.60 -4.01 15.41
CA ASP A 143 -18.51 -5.08 16.40
C ASP A 143 -17.19 -5.83 16.26
N LYS A 144 -16.71 -6.42 17.34
CA LYS A 144 -15.48 -7.21 17.32
C LYS A 144 -15.64 -8.38 16.35
N ASN A 145 -14.68 -8.55 15.46
CA ASN A 145 -14.63 -9.54 14.38
C ASN A 145 -15.68 -9.29 13.27
N GLU A 146 -16.30 -8.12 13.22
CA GLU A 146 -17.14 -7.75 12.09
C GLU A 146 -16.28 -7.63 10.83
N THR A 147 -16.73 -8.25 9.73
CA THR A 147 -16.09 -8.14 8.42
C THR A 147 -16.85 -7.12 7.58
N VAL A 148 -16.15 -6.10 7.13
CA VAL A 148 -16.77 -5.00 6.37
C VAL A 148 -16.05 -4.81 5.05
N LYS A 149 -16.82 -4.69 3.98
CA LYS A 149 -16.34 -4.20 2.70
C LYS A 149 -16.46 -2.69 2.67
N ILE A 150 -15.35 -1.99 2.40
CA ILE A 150 -15.33 -0.55 2.24
C ILE A 150 -14.91 -0.24 0.81
N LYS A 151 -15.78 0.45 0.08
CA LYS A 151 -15.45 1.01 -1.22
C LYS A 151 -14.84 2.39 -1.02
N LEU A 152 -13.57 2.51 -1.35
CA LEU A 152 -12.82 3.75 -1.31
C LEU A 152 -12.93 4.43 -2.68
N VAL A 153 -13.59 5.58 -2.77
CA VAL A 153 -13.85 6.29 -4.02
C VAL A 153 -13.05 7.57 -4.06
N ASN A 154 -12.12 7.66 -4.98
CA ASN A 154 -11.32 8.87 -5.17
C ASN A 154 -11.94 9.76 -6.26
N GLN A 155 -12.65 10.82 -5.85
CA GLN A 155 -13.21 11.83 -6.76
C GLN A 155 -12.26 12.97 -7.05
N THR A 156 -11.00 12.89 -6.60
CA THR A 156 -10.00 13.94 -6.80
C THR A 156 -9.21 13.74 -8.10
N ALA A 157 -8.44 14.74 -8.51
CA ALA A 157 -7.55 14.68 -9.66
C ALA A 157 -6.17 14.08 -9.32
N PHE A 158 -5.96 13.61 -8.09
CA PHE A 158 -4.69 13.09 -7.60
C PHE A 158 -4.85 11.67 -7.04
N PRO A 159 -3.82 10.82 -7.12
CA PRO A 159 -3.83 9.54 -6.42
C PRO A 159 -3.71 9.76 -4.91
N HIS A 160 -4.38 8.90 -4.13
CA HIS A 160 -4.31 8.90 -2.67
C HIS A 160 -3.93 7.53 -2.14
N ALA A 161 -3.03 7.51 -1.15
CA ALA A 161 -2.78 6.32 -0.34
C ALA A 161 -3.71 6.35 0.87
N MET A 162 -4.49 5.30 1.07
CA MET A 162 -5.39 5.17 2.21
C MET A 162 -4.83 4.14 3.18
N HIS A 163 -4.49 4.59 4.38
CA HIS A 163 -3.91 3.77 5.45
C HIS A 163 -4.90 3.59 6.59
N LEU A 164 -5.13 2.32 6.98
CA LEU A 164 -5.96 1.96 8.12
C LEU A 164 -5.08 1.59 9.32
N HIS A 165 -5.15 2.40 10.37
CA HIS A 165 -4.44 2.10 11.61
C HIS A 165 -5.01 0.88 12.33
N GLY A 166 -4.14 0.14 13.00
CA GLY A 166 -4.51 -0.97 13.88
C GLY A 166 -5.04 -2.23 13.19
N HIS A 167 -5.29 -2.20 11.90
CA HIS A 167 -5.86 -3.29 11.13
C HIS A 167 -5.13 -3.49 9.80
N HIS A 168 -5.30 -4.68 9.24
CA HIS A 168 -4.98 -4.98 7.85
C HIS A 168 -6.25 -5.37 7.12
N PHE A 169 -6.28 -5.17 5.83
CA PHE A 169 -7.40 -5.50 4.96
C PHE A 169 -6.90 -6.25 3.72
N TYR A 170 -7.79 -6.93 3.06
CA TYR A 170 -7.56 -7.45 1.72
C TYR A 170 -8.02 -6.42 0.68
N GLU A 171 -7.17 -6.10 -0.28
CA GLU A 171 -7.63 -5.45 -1.50
C GLU A 171 -8.51 -6.42 -2.28
N LEU A 172 -9.62 -5.96 -2.84
CA LEU A 172 -10.43 -6.77 -3.74
C LEU A 172 -10.09 -6.41 -5.18
N LYS A 173 -9.95 -7.43 -6.02
CA LYS A 173 -9.79 -7.25 -7.45
C LYS A 173 -11.12 -6.82 -8.09
N ASP A 174 -11.09 -6.31 -9.34
CA ASP A 174 -12.29 -5.87 -10.07
C ASP A 174 -13.36 -6.97 -10.23
N ASN A 175 -12.94 -8.23 -10.25
CA ASN A 175 -13.84 -9.39 -10.29
C ASN A 175 -14.36 -9.84 -8.91
N GLY A 176 -14.03 -9.10 -7.85
CA GLY A 176 -14.42 -9.39 -6.46
C GLY A 176 -13.55 -10.43 -5.74
N GLU A 177 -12.53 -11.00 -6.42
CA GLU A 177 -11.60 -11.93 -5.76
C GLU A 177 -10.74 -11.20 -4.73
N VAL A 178 -10.42 -11.93 -3.66
CA VAL A 178 -9.52 -11.45 -2.60
C VAL A 178 -8.09 -11.35 -3.13
N GLY A 179 -7.53 -10.16 -3.06
CA GLY A 179 -6.17 -9.82 -3.47
C GLY A 179 -5.17 -9.81 -2.31
N ASP A 180 -4.28 -8.83 -2.32
CA ASP A 180 -3.20 -8.73 -1.34
C ASP A 180 -3.70 -8.30 0.05
N PHE A 181 -3.07 -8.85 1.10
CA PHE A 181 -3.31 -8.48 2.49
C PHE A 181 -2.32 -7.41 2.91
N ARG A 182 -2.82 -6.23 3.28
CA ARG A 182 -1.98 -5.06 3.55
C ARG A 182 -2.71 -4.04 4.45
N ASP A 183 -2.05 -2.95 4.82
CA ASP A 183 -2.66 -1.89 5.63
C ASP A 183 -2.79 -0.55 4.90
N THR A 184 -2.23 -0.45 3.69
CA THR A 184 -2.24 0.79 2.90
C THR A 184 -2.50 0.48 1.44
N THR A 185 -3.52 1.08 0.85
CA THR A 185 -3.84 0.94 -0.58
C THR A 185 -3.69 2.25 -1.33
N LEU A 186 -3.17 2.19 -2.57
CA LEU A 186 -3.03 3.34 -3.45
C LEU A 186 -4.20 3.38 -4.43
N ILE A 187 -4.94 4.47 -4.42
CA ILE A 187 -6.11 4.67 -5.28
C ILE A 187 -5.78 5.75 -6.30
N GLY A 188 -5.82 5.41 -7.58
CA GLY A 188 -5.58 6.35 -8.67
C GLY A 188 -6.56 7.52 -8.69
N ALA A 189 -6.19 8.60 -9.37
CA ALA A 189 -7.09 9.72 -9.59
C ALA A 189 -8.37 9.26 -10.31
N ARG A 190 -9.53 9.69 -9.82
CA ARG A 190 -10.85 9.33 -10.37
C ARG A 190 -11.14 7.82 -10.41
N ALA A 191 -10.47 7.05 -9.57
CA ALA A 191 -10.62 5.60 -9.45
C ALA A 191 -11.28 5.20 -8.13
N SER A 192 -11.54 3.92 -7.96
CA SER A 192 -11.99 3.35 -6.69
C SER A 192 -11.26 2.04 -6.40
N GLN A 193 -11.21 1.68 -5.12
CA GLN A 193 -10.66 0.42 -4.64
C GLN A 193 -11.57 -0.13 -3.55
N ASP A 194 -11.99 -1.38 -3.70
CA ASP A 194 -12.71 -2.09 -2.67
C ASP A 194 -11.72 -2.80 -1.74
N ILE A 195 -11.91 -2.65 -0.44
CA ILE A 195 -11.15 -3.35 0.59
C ILE A 195 -12.07 -4.17 1.49
N LEU A 196 -11.57 -5.28 2.02
CA LEU A 196 -12.28 -6.16 2.93
C LEU A 196 -11.50 -6.27 4.25
N CYS A 197 -12.04 -5.70 5.32
CA CYS A 197 -11.42 -5.64 6.63
C CYS A 197 -12.20 -6.42 7.66
N CYS A 198 -11.51 -7.23 8.49
CA CYS A 198 -12.06 -7.80 9.71
C CYS A 198 -11.61 -6.95 10.90
N PHE A 199 -12.54 -6.31 11.60
CA PHE A 199 -12.27 -5.43 12.73
C PHE A 199 -12.08 -6.23 14.03
N ASP A 200 -10.90 -6.82 14.20
CA ASP A 200 -10.58 -7.71 15.32
C ASP A 200 -9.79 -7.06 16.46
N ASN A 201 -9.33 -5.81 16.27
CA ASN A 201 -8.53 -5.07 17.25
C ASN A 201 -9.34 -3.94 17.90
N PRO A 202 -9.83 -4.11 19.14
CA PRO A 202 -10.65 -3.07 19.80
C PRO A 202 -9.90 -1.75 19.98
N GLY A 203 -10.57 -0.64 19.76
CA GLY A 203 -10.00 0.71 19.91
C GLY A 203 -10.66 1.72 18.96
N THR A 204 -10.16 2.94 18.98
CA THR A 204 -10.49 3.97 18.00
C THR A 204 -9.31 4.12 17.04
N TRP A 205 -9.53 3.82 15.78
CA TRP A 205 -8.51 3.75 14.77
C TRP A 205 -8.77 4.75 13.65
N MET A 206 -7.71 5.35 13.14
CA MET A 206 -7.78 6.30 12.05
C MET A 206 -7.72 5.59 10.70
N LEU A 207 -8.51 6.06 9.76
CA LEU A 207 -8.37 5.80 8.33
C LEU A 207 -8.03 7.13 7.66
N GLN A 208 -6.85 7.23 7.06
CA GLN A 208 -6.30 8.47 6.49
C GLN A 208 -5.64 8.24 5.14
#